data_6b0d115138b42f67dd94bdfbb8529d1b
#
_entry.id   6b0d115138b42f67dd94bdfbb8529d1b
#
_cell.length_a   1.000
_cell.length_b   1.000
_cell.length_c   1.000
_cell.angle_alpha   90.00
_cell.angle_beta   90.00
_cell.angle_gamma   90.00
#
_symmetry.space_group_name_H-M   'P 1'
#
loop_
_entity.id
_entity.type
_entity.pdbx_description
1 polymer ?
#
loop_
_entity_poly.entity_id
_entity_poly.type
_entity_poly.pdbx_seq_one_letter_code
_entity_poly.pdbx_strand_id
1 'polypeptide(L)'
;MSLAERALNNAAIRDSAKITTPRWMLDGLEHMMQHYTKRHLCLDTQACDTIPAPMPGRKYMLYMHVPFCHTLCSFCTFHRFLFREDKARAYFVALRKEMEMAKALGYDFEELYIGGGTTTVLVDELARTIEHARNLFPGIKQVSCESDPLHLTSTEFTQLHGLVDRLSVGVQSFDRDILARTDRLEKFGEPEVVYEKLLRAKDNFPILNVDMIFGFQGQTEEVLLRDMEMLTRLGPRQITTYPLMVTHQTRKSAKGNLANGQQDVRKDYELILNTLNGHYDQLTAWSFGKSNDEGFDEYVVNYDDYLGLGSGSFSFLHDTLYVNSFSLRRYQEKIASGKMGVESSKHYSRHAVMQYRFLLSLFGGRLSKSYFKDNFGTSPYIGLAKEMAFMHATGSVKQDPQDPDKLQATPNGLMMGLLMMKNFYAGMDNVRAELRRPLGANDM
;
A
#
# COMPACT_ATOMS: atom_id res chain seq x y z
N MET A 1 -2.22 28.72 3.30
CA MET A 1 -2.21 29.05 1.86
C MET A 1 -3.61 29.50 1.45
N SER A 2 -3.78 30.66 0.83
CA SER A 2 -5.09 31.12 0.34
C SER A 2 -5.53 30.31 -0.89
N LEU A 3 -6.85 30.25 -1.16
CA LEU A 3 -7.41 29.61 -2.36
C LEU A 3 -6.81 30.19 -3.67
N ALA A 4 -6.42 31.45 -3.67
CA ALA A 4 -5.78 32.12 -4.79
C ALA A 4 -4.34 31.64 -5.03
N GLU A 5 -3.55 31.37 -3.99
CA GLU A 5 -2.19 30.80 -4.09
C GLU A 5 -2.20 29.36 -4.56
N ARG A 6 -3.25 28.60 -4.20
CA ARG A 6 -3.48 27.22 -4.70
C ARG A 6 -3.91 27.20 -6.17
N ALA A 7 -4.75 28.14 -6.58
CA ALA A 7 -5.17 28.29 -7.98
C ALA A 7 -4.01 28.70 -8.92
N LEU A 8 -3.06 29.50 -8.43
CA LEU A 8 -1.84 29.88 -9.16
C LEU A 8 -0.85 28.71 -9.26
N ASN A 9 -0.75 27.85 -8.22
CA ASN A 9 0.05 26.62 -8.29
C ASN A 9 -0.55 25.60 -9.25
N ASN A 10 -1.87 25.43 -9.28
CA ASN A 10 -2.55 24.59 -10.27
C ASN A 10 -2.43 25.12 -11.71
N ALA A 11 -2.26 26.44 -11.90
CA ALA A 11 -2.02 27.03 -13.22
C ALA A 11 -0.60 26.76 -13.75
N ALA A 12 0.38 26.58 -12.87
CA ALA A 12 1.77 26.26 -13.23
C ALA A 12 2.00 24.76 -13.59
N ILE A 13 1.04 23.88 -13.25
CA ILE A 13 1.06 22.43 -13.58
C ILE A 13 0.25 22.14 -14.86
N ARG A 14 -0.22 23.15 -15.58
CA ARG A 14 -0.97 22.97 -16.83
C ARG A 14 -0.12 22.50 -18.03
N ASP A 15 1.17 22.39 -17.90
CA ASP A 15 1.98 21.66 -18.88
C ASP A 15 1.74 20.16 -18.68
N SER A 16 1.36 19.48 -19.77
CA SER A 16 1.15 18.03 -19.77
C SER A 16 2.34 17.32 -19.12
N ALA A 17 2.06 16.46 -18.13
CA ALA A 17 3.12 15.70 -17.49
C ALA A 17 3.84 14.85 -18.55
N LYS A 18 5.11 15.13 -18.78
CA LYS A 18 5.94 14.42 -19.74
C LYS A 18 7.11 13.76 -19.02
N ILE A 19 7.22 12.46 -19.20
CA ILE A 19 8.34 11.68 -18.66
C ILE A 19 9.42 11.60 -19.74
N THR A 20 10.52 12.29 -19.52
CA THR A 20 11.62 12.39 -20.49
C THR A 20 12.72 11.37 -20.26
N THR A 21 12.69 10.64 -19.13
CA THR A 21 13.67 9.60 -18.80
C THR A 21 13.64 8.50 -19.87
N PRO A 22 14.77 8.18 -20.52
CA PRO A 22 14.83 7.14 -21.56
C PRO A 22 14.47 5.76 -21.00
N ARG A 23 13.80 4.92 -21.80
CA ARG A 23 13.38 3.58 -21.41
C ARG A 23 14.54 2.72 -20.90
N TRP A 24 15.68 2.72 -21.57
CA TRP A 24 16.85 1.93 -21.14
C TRP A 24 17.33 2.28 -19.73
N MET A 25 17.17 3.53 -19.32
CA MET A 25 17.52 3.98 -17.96
C MET A 25 16.51 3.48 -16.94
N LEU A 26 15.21 3.49 -17.27
CA LEU A 26 14.17 2.91 -16.42
C LEU A 26 14.34 1.39 -16.28
N ASP A 27 14.63 0.68 -17.37
CA ASP A 27 14.92 -0.76 -17.36
C ASP A 27 16.18 -1.08 -16.49
N GLY A 28 17.21 -0.23 -16.59
CA GLY A 28 18.40 -0.32 -15.74
C GLY A 28 18.10 -0.11 -14.26
N LEU A 29 17.23 0.85 -13.92
CA LEU A 29 16.76 1.10 -12.56
C LEU A 29 15.99 -0.10 -12.01
N GLU A 30 15.07 -0.67 -12.79
CA GLU A 30 14.32 -1.85 -12.38
C GLU A 30 15.24 -3.05 -12.10
N HIS A 31 16.23 -3.28 -12.95
CA HIS A 31 17.21 -4.36 -12.77
C HIS A 31 18.05 -4.16 -11.50
N MET A 32 18.52 -2.94 -11.27
CA MET A 32 19.24 -2.56 -10.05
C MET A 32 18.36 -2.78 -8.81
N MET A 33 17.09 -2.36 -8.84
CA MET A 33 16.16 -2.53 -7.73
C MET A 33 15.87 -4.01 -7.44
N GLN A 34 15.72 -4.85 -8.47
CA GLN A 34 15.55 -6.30 -8.29
C GLN A 34 16.76 -6.94 -7.60
N HIS A 35 17.97 -6.52 -7.95
CA HIS A 35 19.18 -6.98 -7.27
C HIS A 35 19.22 -6.49 -5.81
N TYR A 36 18.86 -5.24 -5.58
CA TYR A 36 18.84 -4.61 -4.26
C TYR A 36 17.84 -5.29 -3.33
N THR A 37 16.61 -5.53 -3.80
CA THR A 37 15.56 -6.20 -3.01
C THR A 37 15.93 -7.63 -2.66
N LYS A 38 16.52 -8.40 -3.57
CA LYS A 38 17.04 -9.75 -3.27
C LYS A 38 18.06 -9.75 -2.13
N ARG A 39 18.94 -8.75 -2.08
CA ARG A 39 19.97 -8.63 -1.06
C ARG A 39 19.42 -8.19 0.29
N HIS A 40 18.46 -7.28 0.30
CA HIS A 40 17.99 -6.64 1.53
C HIS A 40 16.74 -7.30 2.13
N LEU A 41 15.94 -8.01 1.33
CA LEU A 41 14.73 -8.69 1.80
C LEU A 41 14.97 -10.19 2.10
N CYS A 42 16.18 -10.56 2.54
CA CYS A 42 16.46 -11.87 3.12
C CYS A 42 16.22 -11.80 4.63
N LEU A 43 15.31 -12.62 5.15
CA LEU A 43 15.07 -12.72 6.58
C LEU A 43 16.17 -13.51 7.28
N ASP A 44 16.41 -13.20 8.54
CA ASP A 44 17.35 -13.97 9.36
C ASP A 44 16.73 -15.33 9.71
N THR A 45 17.56 -16.37 9.79
CA THR A 45 17.11 -17.73 10.08
C THR A 45 16.83 -17.98 11.57
N GLN A 46 17.16 -17.01 12.43
CA GLN A 46 16.88 -17.12 13.86
C GLN A 46 15.41 -16.82 14.14
N ALA A 47 14.78 -17.70 14.91
CA ALA A 47 13.43 -17.52 15.38
C ALA A 47 13.33 -16.25 16.25
N CYS A 48 12.32 -15.44 16.00
CA CYS A 48 11.99 -14.26 16.79
C CYS A 48 10.60 -14.44 17.41
N ASP A 49 10.50 -14.30 18.73
CA ASP A 49 9.24 -14.47 19.46
C ASP A 49 8.72 -13.18 20.08
N THR A 50 9.48 -12.08 19.99
CA THR A 50 9.18 -10.81 20.65
C THR A 50 9.46 -9.63 19.74
N ILE A 51 8.83 -8.51 20.05
CA ILE A 51 9.10 -7.20 19.46
C ILE A 51 9.61 -6.26 20.56
N PRO A 52 10.38 -5.20 20.22
CA PRO A 52 10.81 -4.21 21.20
C PRO A 52 9.63 -3.43 21.80
N ALA A 53 9.81 -2.84 22.97
CA ALA A 53 8.90 -1.83 23.49
C ALA A 53 8.98 -0.53 22.65
N PRO A 54 7.92 0.30 22.64
CA PRO A 54 7.94 1.55 21.90
C PRO A 54 8.97 2.53 22.48
N MET A 55 9.60 3.33 21.60
CA MET A 55 10.51 4.39 22.03
C MET A 55 9.73 5.63 22.47
N PRO A 56 10.12 6.29 23.57
CA PRO A 56 9.48 7.53 24.01
C PRO A 56 9.51 8.61 22.92
N GLY A 57 8.37 9.28 22.72
CA GLY A 57 8.24 10.38 21.77
C GLY A 57 8.12 9.98 20.29
N ARG A 58 8.22 8.69 19.95
CA ARG A 58 7.96 8.20 18.61
C ARG A 58 6.48 7.95 18.38
N LYS A 59 6.04 8.23 17.14
CA LYS A 59 4.69 7.95 16.67
C LYS A 59 4.69 6.61 15.94
N TYR A 60 3.65 5.84 16.20
CA TYR A 60 3.47 4.53 15.59
C TYR A 60 2.12 4.46 14.89
N MET A 61 2.07 3.70 13.81
CA MET A 61 0.86 3.31 13.13
C MET A 61 0.58 1.82 13.36
N LEU A 62 -0.68 1.45 13.53
CA LEU A 62 -1.10 0.06 13.64
C LEU A 62 -1.59 -0.47 12.29
N TYR A 63 -0.96 -1.52 11.79
CA TYR A 63 -1.44 -2.30 10.67
C TYR A 63 -2.09 -3.60 11.18
N MET A 64 -3.29 -3.91 10.74
CA MET A 64 -3.93 -5.20 11.00
C MET A 64 -4.11 -5.98 9.70
N HIS A 65 -3.63 -7.22 9.66
CA HIS A 65 -3.80 -8.09 8.51
C HIS A 65 -4.99 -9.02 8.67
N VAL A 66 -5.93 -9.01 7.73
CA VAL A 66 -7.08 -9.94 7.68
C VAL A 66 -6.95 -10.83 6.45
N PRO A 67 -6.46 -12.07 6.59
CA PRO A 67 -6.02 -12.90 5.47
C PRO A 67 -7.13 -13.75 4.84
N PHE A 68 -8.36 -13.27 4.71
CA PHE A 68 -9.47 -14.05 4.17
C PHE A 68 -10.08 -13.43 2.92
N CYS A 69 -10.43 -14.28 1.94
CA CYS A 69 -11.17 -13.89 0.74
C CYS A 69 -12.15 -14.99 0.37
N HIS A 70 -13.35 -14.63 -0.12
CA HIS A 70 -14.30 -15.61 -0.68
C HIS A 70 -13.77 -16.27 -1.95
N THR A 71 -12.99 -15.53 -2.76
CA THR A 71 -12.38 -16.03 -4.01
C THR A 71 -10.97 -15.46 -4.12
N LEU A 72 -10.03 -16.28 -4.59
CA LEU A 72 -8.63 -15.89 -4.74
C LEU A 72 -8.38 -15.40 -6.16
N CYS A 73 -8.17 -14.09 -6.36
CA CYS A 73 -7.84 -13.52 -7.67
C CYS A 73 -6.46 -13.98 -8.15
N SER A 74 -6.32 -14.27 -9.45
CA SER A 74 -5.10 -14.86 -10.02
C SER A 74 -3.86 -13.97 -9.98
N PHE A 75 -4.03 -12.66 -9.97
CA PHE A 75 -2.93 -11.67 -9.93
C PHE A 75 -2.47 -11.30 -8.52
N CYS A 76 -3.24 -11.64 -7.48
CA CYS A 76 -2.98 -11.16 -6.13
C CYS A 76 -1.85 -11.93 -5.44
N THR A 77 -0.91 -11.20 -4.88
CA THR A 77 0.28 -11.72 -4.20
C THR A 77 0.20 -11.66 -2.68
N PHE A 78 -0.85 -11.04 -2.13
CA PHE A 78 -1.02 -10.91 -0.69
C PHE A 78 -1.17 -12.25 0.03
N HIS A 79 -0.84 -12.25 1.31
CA HIS A 79 -1.09 -13.40 2.19
C HIS A 79 -2.59 -13.54 2.44
N ARG A 80 -3.19 -14.64 1.97
CA ARG A 80 -4.64 -14.84 2.02
C ARG A 80 -5.01 -16.32 1.95
N PHE A 81 -6.16 -16.63 2.54
CA PHE A 81 -6.80 -17.95 2.55
C PHE A 81 -8.23 -17.85 2.04
N LEU A 82 -8.77 -18.96 1.55
CA LEU A 82 -10.21 -19.05 1.29
C LEU A 82 -10.98 -18.90 2.61
N PHE A 83 -12.02 -18.10 2.55
CA PHE A 83 -12.84 -17.81 3.72
C PHE A 83 -13.53 -19.08 4.24
N ARG A 84 -13.43 -19.23 5.55
CA ARG A 84 -14.19 -20.19 6.34
C ARG A 84 -14.58 -19.48 7.64
N GLU A 85 -15.88 -19.39 7.92
CA GLU A 85 -16.39 -18.57 9.01
C GLU A 85 -15.83 -19.00 10.39
N ASP A 86 -15.79 -20.31 10.65
CA ASP A 86 -15.22 -20.88 11.87
C ASP A 86 -13.77 -20.43 12.12
N LYS A 87 -12.96 -20.48 11.07
CA LYS A 87 -11.55 -20.06 11.13
C LYS A 87 -11.40 -18.56 11.27
N ALA A 88 -12.21 -17.78 10.55
CA ALA A 88 -12.16 -16.33 10.61
C ALA A 88 -12.56 -15.80 11.98
N ARG A 89 -13.64 -16.32 12.60
CA ARG A 89 -14.04 -15.92 13.96
C ARG A 89 -12.97 -16.23 14.99
N ALA A 90 -12.39 -17.44 14.96
CA ALA A 90 -11.27 -17.80 15.83
C ALA A 90 -10.04 -16.91 15.62
N TYR A 91 -9.78 -16.52 14.38
CA TYR A 91 -8.70 -15.60 14.03
C TYR A 91 -8.90 -14.19 14.61
N PHE A 92 -10.10 -13.60 14.49
CA PHE A 92 -10.39 -12.29 15.05
C PHE A 92 -10.25 -12.25 16.58
N VAL A 93 -10.60 -13.35 17.27
CA VAL A 93 -10.34 -13.48 18.71
C VAL A 93 -8.84 -13.43 19.02
N ALA A 94 -8.03 -14.16 18.27
CA ALA A 94 -6.57 -14.13 18.43
C ALA A 94 -5.97 -12.76 18.10
N LEU A 95 -6.47 -12.09 17.07
CA LEU A 95 -6.02 -10.75 16.67
C LEU A 95 -6.28 -9.72 17.77
N ARG A 96 -7.48 -9.71 18.39
CA ARG A 96 -7.77 -8.83 19.52
C ARG A 96 -6.88 -9.11 20.73
N LYS A 97 -6.57 -10.39 21.01
CA LYS A 97 -5.61 -10.74 22.06
C LYS A 97 -4.19 -10.24 21.75
N GLU A 98 -3.75 -10.31 20.51
CA GLU A 98 -2.44 -9.75 20.10
C GLU A 98 -2.40 -8.22 20.29
N MET A 99 -3.52 -7.50 20.07
CA MET A 99 -3.63 -6.07 20.37
C MET A 99 -3.46 -5.78 21.85
N GLU A 100 -4.08 -6.58 22.72
CA GLU A 100 -3.92 -6.47 24.19
C GLU A 100 -2.45 -6.65 24.60
N MET A 101 -1.75 -7.59 23.96
CA MET A 101 -0.33 -7.80 24.19
C MET A 101 0.52 -6.60 23.73
N ALA A 102 0.21 -6.00 22.57
CA ALA A 102 0.85 -4.78 22.12
C ALA A 102 0.61 -3.61 23.09
N LYS A 103 -0.60 -3.48 23.62
CA LYS A 103 -0.90 -2.49 24.67
C LYS A 103 -0.11 -2.73 25.96
N ALA A 104 0.04 -3.98 26.37
CA ALA A 104 0.83 -4.36 27.55
C ALA A 104 2.33 -4.03 27.39
N LEU A 105 2.87 -4.03 26.14
CA LEU A 105 4.21 -3.57 25.83
C LEU A 105 4.35 -2.02 25.86
N GLY A 106 3.25 -1.29 25.99
CA GLY A 106 3.23 0.16 26.06
C GLY A 106 2.94 0.88 24.75
N TYR A 107 2.57 0.18 23.67
CA TYR A 107 2.22 0.81 22.40
C TYR A 107 0.94 1.64 22.51
N ASP A 108 0.92 2.75 21.77
CA ASP A 108 -0.26 3.51 21.38
C ASP A 108 -0.09 3.97 19.93
N PHE A 109 -1.18 4.28 19.23
CA PHE A 109 -1.16 4.52 17.79
C PHE A 109 -1.99 5.75 17.44
N GLU A 110 -1.57 6.49 16.40
CA GLU A 110 -2.36 7.62 15.89
C GLU A 110 -3.31 7.19 14.76
N GLU A 111 -2.98 6.12 14.04
CA GLU A 111 -3.74 5.61 12.91
C GLU A 111 -3.82 4.09 12.94
N LEU A 112 -4.95 3.57 12.40
CA LEU A 112 -5.17 2.15 12.18
C LEU A 112 -5.43 1.90 10.69
N TYR A 113 -4.61 1.04 10.09
CA TYR A 113 -4.83 0.54 8.73
C TYR A 113 -5.15 -0.95 8.75
N ILE A 114 -6.27 -1.35 8.13
CA ILE A 114 -6.72 -2.73 8.08
C ILE A 114 -6.69 -3.19 6.62
N GLY A 115 -5.80 -4.13 6.35
CA GLY A 115 -5.58 -4.61 4.99
C GLY A 115 -5.41 -6.13 4.89
N GLY A 116 -5.08 -6.61 3.69
CA GLY A 116 -4.71 -8.01 3.47
C GLY A 116 -5.49 -8.73 2.38
N GLY A 117 -6.48 -9.51 2.76
CA GLY A 117 -7.40 -10.19 1.85
C GLY A 117 -8.61 -9.31 1.51
N THR A 118 -9.78 -9.72 1.99
CA THR A 118 -11.01 -8.91 2.05
C THR A 118 -11.33 -8.68 3.51
N THR A 119 -11.05 -7.51 4.02
CA THR A 119 -11.15 -7.23 5.47
C THR A 119 -12.59 -7.26 5.97
N THR A 120 -13.52 -6.92 5.08
CA THR A 120 -14.97 -6.89 5.31
C THR A 120 -15.65 -8.26 5.16
N VAL A 121 -14.89 -9.33 4.94
CA VAL A 121 -15.42 -10.69 4.77
C VAL A 121 -16.30 -11.16 5.93
N LEU A 122 -16.11 -10.60 7.13
CA LEU A 122 -16.88 -10.86 8.34
C LEU A 122 -17.04 -9.53 9.10
N VAL A 123 -17.97 -8.72 8.62
CA VAL A 123 -18.09 -7.31 9.00
C VAL A 123 -18.43 -7.10 10.48
N ASP A 124 -19.17 -8.01 11.09
CA ASP A 124 -19.51 -7.97 12.54
C ASP A 124 -18.25 -8.12 13.42
N GLU A 125 -17.34 -9.03 13.05
CA GLU A 125 -16.06 -9.21 13.76
C GLU A 125 -15.08 -8.07 13.45
N LEU A 126 -15.12 -7.53 12.24
CA LEU A 126 -14.31 -6.36 11.88
C LEU A 126 -14.72 -5.14 12.72
N ALA A 127 -16.02 -4.81 12.76
CA ALA A 127 -16.55 -3.70 13.55
C ALA A 127 -16.16 -3.83 15.04
N ARG A 128 -16.41 -5.00 15.63
CA ARG A 128 -16.00 -5.31 17.02
C ARG A 128 -14.50 -5.13 17.24
N THR A 129 -13.69 -5.48 16.26
CA THR A 129 -12.22 -5.39 16.35
C THR A 129 -11.74 -3.95 16.26
N ILE A 130 -12.37 -3.11 15.42
CA ILE A 130 -12.10 -1.67 15.37
C ILE A 130 -12.48 -0.99 16.68
N GLU A 131 -13.67 -1.29 17.24
CA GLU A 131 -14.10 -0.76 18.52
C GLU A 131 -13.13 -1.17 19.65
N HIS A 132 -12.70 -2.44 19.65
CA HIS A 132 -11.71 -2.93 20.62
C HIS A 132 -10.38 -2.18 20.49
N ALA A 133 -9.91 -1.93 19.25
CA ALA A 133 -8.69 -1.15 19.00
C ALA A 133 -8.80 0.28 19.54
N ARG A 134 -9.91 0.98 19.26
CA ARG A 134 -10.12 2.36 19.74
C ARG A 134 -10.21 2.44 21.27
N ASN A 135 -10.77 1.41 21.91
CA ASN A 135 -10.83 1.33 23.38
C ASN A 135 -9.44 1.08 24.00
N LEU A 136 -8.61 0.24 23.38
CA LEU A 136 -7.25 -0.03 23.84
C LEU A 136 -6.29 1.13 23.55
N PHE A 137 -6.43 1.76 22.39
CA PHE A 137 -5.51 2.77 21.85
C PHE A 137 -6.28 4.08 21.58
N PRO A 138 -6.52 4.90 22.61
CA PRO A 138 -7.30 6.13 22.47
C PRO A 138 -6.61 7.19 21.58
N GLY A 139 -5.36 7.00 21.24
CA GLY A 139 -4.63 7.83 20.28
C GLY A 139 -5.11 7.67 18.84
N ILE A 140 -5.83 6.59 18.49
CA ILE A 140 -6.32 6.33 17.12
C ILE A 140 -7.37 7.38 16.73
N LYS A 141 -6.98 8.25 15.81
CA LYS A 141 -7.84 9.31 15.26
C LYS A 141 -8.52 8.88 13.98
N GLN A 142 -7.88 7.98 13.24
CA GLN A 142 -8.30 7.62 11.87
C GLN A 142 -8.19 6.12 11.64
N VAL A 143 -9.17 5.55 10.93
CA VAL A 143 -9.24 4.14 10.57
C VAL A 143 -9.40 4.01 9.06
N SER A 144 -8.43 3.37 8.41
CA SER A 144 -8.47 3.01 6.99
C SER A 144 -8.71 1.50 6.85
N CYS A 145 -9.59 1.12 5.93
CA CYS A 145 -9.97 -0.27 5.73
C CYS A 145 -10.02 -0.61 4.23
N GLU A 146 -9.42 -1.74 3.84
CA GLU A 146 -9.55 -2.28 2.49
C GLU A 146 -10.82 -3.11 2.35
N SER A 147 -11.43 -3.10 1.15
CA SER A 147 -12.62 -3.88 0.82
C SER A 147 -12.62 -4.27 -0.65
N ASP A 148 -13.67 -4.96 -1.06
CA ASP A 148 -13.93 -5.27 -2.47
C ASP A 148 -15.39 -4.96 -2.84
N PRO A 149 -15.76 -4.91 -4.13
CA PRO A 149 -17.12 -4.56 -4.57
C PRO A 149 -18.22 -5.54 -4.10
N LEU A 150 -17.88 -6.75 -3.65
CA LEU A 150 -18.85 -7.69 -3.13
C LEU A 150 -19.45 -7.21 -1.81
N HIS A 151 -18.62 -6.55 -0.99
CA HIS A 151 -18.95 -6.10 0.36
C HIS A 151 -19.40 -4.62 0.43
N LEU A 152 -19.85 -4.05 -0.70
CA LEU A 152 -20.47 -2.73 -0.72
C LEU A 152 -21.99 -2.87 -0.63
N THR A 153 -22.47 -3.28 0.53
CA THR A 153 -23.91 -3.46 0.81
C THR A 153 -24.40 -2.60 1.99
N SER A 154 -25.70 -2.52 2.18
CA SER A 154 -26.29 -1.76 3.29
C SER A 154 -25.84 -2.28 4.68
N THR A 155 -25.53 -3.57 4.78
CA THR A 155 -25.05 -4.18 6.04
C THR A 155 -23.69 -3.62 6.42
N GLU A 156 -22.70 -3.65 5.49
CA GLU A 156 -21.37 -3.09 5.73
C GLU A 156 -21.44 -1.59 5.99
N PHE A 157 -22.26 -0.85 5.23
CA PHE A 157 -22.43 0.58 5.44
C PHE A 157 -22.92 0.90 6.83
N THR A 158 -23.95 0.16 7.31
CA THR A 158 -24.50 0.37 8.64
C THR A 158 -23.51 0.00 9.76
N GLN A 159 -22.82 -1.14 9.63
CA GLN A 159 -21.92 -1.64 10.68
C GLN A 159 -20.60 -0.87 10.76
N LEU A 160 -20.12 -0.32 9.64
CA LEU A 160 -18.87 0.44 9.59
C LEU A 160 -19.05 1.96 9.69
N HIS A 161 -20.30 2.44 9.72
CA HIS A 161 -20.59 3.86 9.85
C HIS A 161 -20.00 4.45 11.14
N GLY A 162 -19.23 5.52 11.02
CA GLY A 162 -18.53 6.16 12.14
C GLY A 162 -17.33 5.37 12.72
N LEU A 163 -17.10 4.14 12.25
CA LEU A 163 -15.93 3.35 12.62
C LEU A 163 -14.80 3.47 11.62
N VAL A 164 -15.10 3.60 10.34
CA VAL A 164 -14.13 3.67 9.23
C VAL A 164 -14.18 5.05 8.60
N ASP A 165 -13.04 5.72 8.59
CA ASP A 165 -12.88 7.06 8.00
C ASP A 165 -12.53 6.98 6.51
N ARG A 166 -11.76 5.96 6.10
CA ARG A 166 -11.37 5.71 4.72
C ARG A 166 -11.65 4.25 4.32
N LEU A 167 -12.51 4.06 3.31
CA LEU A 167 -12.72 2.76 2.68
C LEU A 167 -11.99 2.71 1.35
N SER A 168 -11.03 1.77 1.20
CA SER A 168 -10.31 1.50 -0.04
C SER A 168 -10.94 0.31 -0.75
N VAL A 169 -11.41 0.49 -1.97
CA VAL A 169 -12.11 -0.56 -2.72
C VAL A 169 -11.30 -0.98 -3.93
N GLY A 170 -10.85 -2.24 -3.92
CA GLY A 170 -10.16 -2.83 -5.04
C GLY A 170 -11.11 -3.07 -6.22
N VAL A 171 -11.07 -2.24 -7.25
CA VAL A 171 -11.84 -2.41 -8.51
C VAL A 171 -10.97 -2.97 -9.62
N GLN A 172 -9.80 -2.42 -9.79
CA GLN A 172 -8.70 -2.76 -10.69
C GLN A 172 -8.93 -2.29 -12.15
N SER A 173 -10.13 -2.42 -12.73
CA SER A 173 -10.53 -1.92 -14.04
C SER A 173 -12.05 -1.92 -14.12
N PHE A 174 -12.61 -1.10 -15.01
CA PHE A 174 -14.02 -1.17 -15.46
C PHE A 174 -14.15 -1.85 -16.82
N ASP A 175 -13.08 -2.39 -17.37
CA ASP A 175 -13.14 -3.14 -18.61
C ASP A 175 -13.58 -4.59 -18.34
N ARG A 176 -14.66 -5.00 -19.04
CA ARG A 176 -15.28 -6.31 -18.86
C ARG A 176 -14.30 -7.47 -19.12
N ASP A 177 -13.46 -7.34 -20.15
CA ASP A 177 -12.53 -8.41 -20.55
C ASP A 177 -11.37 -8.53 -19.57
N ILE A 178 -10.91 -7.41 -19.01
CA ILE A 178 -9.90 -7.41 -17.92
C ILE A 178 -10.50 -8.06 -16.67
N LEU A 179 -11.74 -7.69 -16.29
CA LEU A 179 -12.41 -8.28 -15.12
C LEU A 179 -12.59 -9.80 -15.31
N ALA A 180 -12.97 -10.26 -16.51
CA ALA A 180 -13.12 -11.68 -16.80
C ALA A 180 -11.78 -12.44 -16.69
N ARG A 181 -10.71 -11.89 -17.27
CA ARG A 181 -9.37 -12.52 -17.25
C ARG A 181 -8.70 -12.52 -15.87
N THR A 182 -9.15 -11.67 -14.96
CA THR A 182 -8.63 -11.55 -13.59
C THR A 182 -9.51 -12.23 -12.55
N ASP A 183 -10.45 -13.07 -12.96
CA ASP A 183 -11.40 -13.81 -12.10
C ASP A 183 -12.29 -12.88 -11.25
N ARG A 184 -12.62 -11.70 -11.79
CA ARG A 184 -13.38 -10.68 -11.06
C ARG A 184 -14.79 -10.47 -11.59
N LEU A 185 -15.03 -10.70 -12.89
CA LEU A 185 -16.35 -10.50 -13.50
C LEU A 185 -17.41 -11.39 -12.85
N GLU A 186 -17.12 -12.68 -12.68
CA GLU A 186 -18.03 -13.61 -12.04
C GLU A 186 -18.26 -13.27 -10.56
N LYS A 187 -17.23 -12.77 -9.88
CA LYS A 187 -17.28 -12.44 -8.45
C LYS A 187 -18.07 -11.15 -8.18
N PHE A 188 -17.89 -10.10 -8.97
CA PHE A 188 -18.40 -8.77 -8.66
C PHE A 188 -19.54 -8.29 -9.55
N GLY A 189 -19.76 -8.98 -10.67
CA GLY A 189 -20.73 -8.61 -11.70
C GLY A 189 -20.15 -7.71 -12.78
N GLU A 190 -21.02 -7.23 -13.66
CA GLU A 190 -20.67 -6.32 -14.76
C GLU A 190 -20.13 -4.98 -14.25
N PRO A 191 -19.32 -4.27 -15.06
CA PRO A 191 -18.71 -2.99 -14.66
C PRO A 191 -19.72 -1.95 -14.16
N GLU A 192 -20.91 -1.90 -14.76
CA GLU A 192 -21.99 -0.98 -14.38
C GLU A 192 -22.49 -1.29 -12.95
N VAL A 193 -22.60 -2.56 -12.58
CA VAL A 193 -23.01 -2.99 -11.24
C VAL A 193 -21.95 -2.54 -10.19
N VAL A 194 -20.68 -2.70 -10.52
CA VAL A 194 -19.58 -2.24 -9.67
C VAL A 194 -19.62 -0.72 -9.51
N TYR A 195 -19.82 0.00 -10.61
CA TYR A 195 -19.93 1.47 -10.60
C TYR A 195 -21.07 1.98 -9.71
N GLU A 196 -22.27 1.39 -9.83
CA GLU A 196 -23.43 1.73 -8.99
C GLU A 196 -23.19 1.45 -7.49
N LYS A 197 -22.50 0.37 -7.16
CA LYS A 197 -22.12 0.10 -5.78
C LYS A 197 -21.15 1.15 -5.23
N LEU A 198 -20.17 1.58 -6.04
CA LEU A 198 -19.23 2.64 -5.66
C LEU A 198 -19.92 3.99 -5.46
N LEU A 199 -20.91 4.34 -6.28
CA LEU A 199 -21.72 5.54 -6.10
C LEU A 199 -22.39 5.56 -4.71
N ARG A 200 -22.95 4.44 -4.28
CA ARG A 200 -23.56 4.31 -2.95
C ARG A 200 -22.50 4.40 -1.84
N ALA A 201 -21.35 3.73 -2.02
CA ALA A 201 -20.26 3.75 -1.04
C ALA A 201 -19.71 5.17 -0.83
N LYS A 202 -19.63 5.98 -1.89
CA LYS A 202 -19.10 7.35 -1.84
C LYS A 202 -19.86 8.25 -0.85
N ASP A 203 -21.16 8.04 -0.69
CA ASP A 203 -22.00 8.84 0.20
C ASP A 203 -22.04 8.30 1.64
N ASN A 204 -21.49 7.10 1.88
CA ASN A 204 -21.51 6.42 3.18
C ASN A 204 -20.21 6.50 3.97
N PHE A 205 -19.09 6.82 3.32
CA PHE A 205 -17.79 6.93 3.99
C PHE A 205 -17.17 8.31 3.76
N PRO A 206 -16.51 8.90 4.78
CA PRO A 206 -15.83 10.19 4.66
C PRO A 206 -14.85 10.22 3.48
N ILE A 207 -14.09 9.14 3.30
CA ILE A 207 -13.16 8.97 2.18
C ILE A 207 -13.41 7.62 1.52
N LEU A 208 -13.91 7.65 0.27
CA LEU A 208 -13.85 6.50 -0.63
C LEU A 208 -12.57 6.61 -1.46
N ASN A 209 -11.73 5.59 -1.40
CA ASN A 209 -10.63 5.38 -2.33
C ASN A 209 -10.97 4.24 -3.29
N VAL A 210 -10.64 4.40 -4.57
CA VAL A 210 -10.81 3.37 -5.59
C VAL A 210 -9.44 2.92 -6.09
N ASP A 211 -9.14 1.63 -5.90
CA ASP A 211 -7.87 1.03 -6.33
C ASP A 211 -8.01 0.50 -7.76
N MET A 212 -7.12 0.98 -8.63
CA MET A 212 -7.01 0.56 -10.02
C MET A 212 -5.64 -0.05 -10.28
N ILE A 213 -5.58 -0.96 -11.25
CA ILE A 213 -4.31 -1.52 -11.71
C ILE A 213 -4.16 -1.22 -13.20
N PHE A 214 -2.99 -0.72 -13.59
CA PHE A 214 -2.64 -0.55 -14.98
C PHE A 214 -1.47 -1.47 -15.39
N GLY A 215 -1.38 -1.74 -16.69
CA GLY A 215 -0.38 -2.64 -17.24
C GLY A 215 -0.85 -4.10 -17.36
N PHE A 216 -2.16 -4.38 -17.35
CA PHE A 216 -2.68 -5.69 -17.67
C PHE A 216 -2.43 -6.06 -19.13
N GLN A 217 -2.18 -7.33 -19.41
CA GLN A 217 -2.10 -7.81 -20.79
C GLN A 217 -3.40 -7.47 -21.56
N GLY A 218 -3.25 -6.81 -22.71
CA GLY A 218 -4.37 -6.39 -23.54
C GLY A 218 -5.14 -5.17 -23.03
N GLN A 219 -4.69 -4.50 -21.98
CA GLN A 219 -5.16 -3.18 -21.61
C GLN A 219 -4.56 -2.17 -22.59
N THR A 220 -5.37 -1.69 -23.52
CA THR A 220 -4.96 -0.65 -24.47
C THR A 220 -5.02 0.73 -23.84
N GLU A 221 -4.44 1.73 -24.52
CA GLU A 221 -4.51 3.14 -24.09
C GLU A 221 -5.96 3.60 -23.98
N GLU A 222 -6.84 3.18 -24.92
CA GLU A 222 -8.27 3.53 -24.90
C GLU A 222 -9.02 2.89 -23.73
N VAL A 223 -8.64 1.67 -23.30
CA VAL A 223 -9.21 1.01 -22.13
C VAL A 223 -8.79 1.74 -20.87
N LEU A 224 -7.50 2.06 -20.74
CA LEU A 224 -6.99 2.79 -19.57
C LEU A 224 -7.60 4.21 -19.49
N LEU A 225 -7.74 4.90 -20.63
CA LEU A 225 -8.37 6.20 -20.68
C LEU A 225 -9.83 6.13 -20.20
N ARG A 226 -10.61 5.17 -20.68
CA ARG A 226 -11.99 4.95 -20.22
C ARG A 226 -12.07 4.66 -18.72
N ASP A 227 -11.16 3.84 -18.18
CA ASP A 227 -11.08 3.59 -16.75
C ASP A 227 -10.90 4.90 -15.96
N MET A 228 -9.97 5.77 -16.40
CA MET A 228 -9.71 7.07 -15.76
C MET A 228 -10.88 8.04 -15.92
N GLU A 229 -11.54 8.07 -17.07
CA GLU A 229 -12.74 8.89 -17.29
C GLU A 229 -13.92 8.43 -16.42
N MET A 230 -14.11 7.12 -16.24
CA MET A 230 -15.12 6.58 -15.33
C MET A 230 -14.84 6.98 -13.89
N LEU A 231 -13.57 6.96 -13.46
CA LEU A 231 -13.18 7.43 -12.13
C LEU A 231 -13.43 8.93 -11.94
N THR A 232 -13.07 9.76 -12.90
CA THR A 232 -13.32 11.21 -12.81
C THR A 232 -14.82 11.52 -12.75
N ARG A 233 -15.65 10.78 -13.48
CA ARG A 233 -17.12 10.86 -13.44
C ARG A 233 -17.70 10.39 -12.12
N LEU A 234 -17.21 9.27 -11.57
CA LEU A 234 -17.57 8.75 -10.24
C LEU A 234 -17.21 9.78 -9.16
N GLY A 235 -16.05 10.40 -9.29
CA GLY A 235 -15.56 11.45 -8.43
C GLY A 235 -15.32 10.99 -6.97
N PRO A 236 -14.65 9.85 -6.70
CA PRO A 236 -14.29 9.48 -5.35
C PRO A 236 -13.34 10.52 -4.73
N ARG A 237 -13.17 10.52 -3.42
CA ARG A 237 -12.23 11.45 -2.77
C ARG A 237 -10.78 11.09 -3.07
N GLN A 238 -10.47 9.80 -3.19
CA GLN A 238 -9.13 9.32 -3.52
C GLN A 238 -9.18 8.25 -4.63
N ILE A 239 -8.11 8.17 -5.38
CA ILE A 239 -7.84 7.16 -6.41
C ILE A 239 -6.42 6.67 -6.18
N THR A 240 -6.23 5.34 -6.20
CA THR A 240 -4.90 4.75 -6.21
C THR A 240 -4.71 3.92 -7.47
N THR A 241 -3.63 4.16 -8.23
CA THR A 241 -3.35 3.49 -9.49
C THR A 241 -2.04 2.71 -9.37
N TYR A 242 -2.15 1.40 -9.20
CA TYR A 242 -0.98 0.53 -9.06
C TYR A 242 -0.48 0.03 -10.42
N PRO A 243 0.83 0.06 -10.68
CA PRO A 243 1.36 -0.72 -11.80
C PRO A 243 1.22 -2.21 -11.50
N LEU A 244 0.83 -3.02 -12.48
CA LEU A 244 0.72 -4.46 -12.29
C LEU A 244 2.04 -5.05 -11.81
N MET A 245 2.02 -5.70 -10.65
CA MET A 245 3.17 -6.36 -10.05
C MET A 245 3.17 -7.83 -10.45
N VAL A 246 4.11 -8.23 -11.28
CA VAL A 246 4.20 -9.62 -11.79
C VAL A 246 5.34 -10.34 -11.11
N THR A 247 5.01 -11.31 -10.28
CA THR A 247 5.96 -12.22 -9.63
C THR A 247 5.98 -13.58 -10.34
N HIS A 248 6.95 -14.43 -9.99
CA HIS A 248 7.01 -15.80 -10.51
C HIS A 248 5.75 -16.62 -10.14
N GLN A 249 5.12 -16.33 -9.01
CA GLN A 249 3.90 -17.02 -8.56
C GLN A 249 2.66 -16.56 -9.32
N THR A 250 2.48 -15.25 -9.50
CA THR A 250 1.35 -14.71 -10.26
C THR A 250 1.42 -15.11 -11.73
N ARG A 251 2.61 -15.25 -12.31
CA ARG A 251 2.79 -15.81 -13.65
C ARG A 251 2.29 -17.26 -13.77
N LYS A 252 2.49 -18.07 -12.73
CA LYS A 252 2.00 -19.45 -12.71
C LYS A 252 0.48 -19.52 -12.52
N SER A 253 -0.08 -18.74 -11.60
CA SER A 253 -1.51 -18.74 -11.29
C SER A 253 -2.36 -18.19 -12.43
N ALA A 254 -1.88 -17.20 -13.14
CA ALA A 254 -2.60 -16.53 -14.22
C ALA A 254 -2.49 -17.21 -15.60
N LYS A 255 -1.89 -18.40 -15.70
CA LYS A 255 -1.76 -19.18 -16.96
C LYS A 255 -1.29 -18.34 -18.16
N GLY A 256 -0.40 -17.41 -17.97
CA GLY A 256 0.11 -16.52 -19.02
C GLY A 256 -0.75 -15.28 -19.32
N ASN A 257 -1.88 -15.09 -18.64
CA ASN A 257 -2.78 -13.95 -18.84
C ASN A 257 -2.31 -12.63 -18.17
N LEU A 258 -1.13 -12.61 -17.55
CA LEU A 258 -0.53 -11.43 -16.95
C LEU A 258 0.65 -10.98 -17.80
N ALA A 259 0.74 -9.67 -18.01
CA ALA A 259 1.76 -8.91 -18.74
C ALA A 259 2.83 -9.73 -19.48
N ASN A 260 2.75 -9.78 -20.79
CA ASN A 260 3.92 -9.97 -21.63
C ASN A 260 4.67 -8.64 -21.70
N GLY A 261 5.96 -8.60 -21.36
CA GLY A 261 6.80 -7.44 -21.12
C GLY A 261 6.99 -6.41 -22.26
N GLN A 262 5.94 -6.10 -23.03
CA GLN A 262 5.97 -5.10 -24.10
C GLN A 262 5.18 -3.81 -23.76
N GLN A 263 4.44 -3.77 -22.65
CA GLN A 263 3.67 -2.58 -22.30
C GLN A 263 4.61 -1.49 -21.75
N ASP A 264 4.49 -0.30 -22.30
CA ASP A 264 5.28 0.86 -21.88
C ASP A 264 4.63 1.53 -20.67
N VAL A 265 4.95 1.03 -19.47
CA VAL A 265 4.47 1.56 -18.16
C VAL A 265 4.60 3.09 -18.08
N ARG A 266 5.59 3.67 -18.79
CA ARG A 266 5.78 5.12 -18.82
C ARG A 266 4.61 5.82 -19.53
N LYS A 267 4.18 5.31 -20.70
CA LYS A 267 3.06 5.90 -21.45
C LYS A 267 1.75 5.77 -20.69
N ASP A 268 1.50 4.61 -20.07
CA ASP A 268 0.33 4.40 -19.25
C ASP A 268 0.31 5.37 -18.07
N TYR A 269 1.46 5.58 -17.43
CA TYR A 269 1.56 6.51 -16.31
C TYR A 269 1.42 7.98 -16.75
N GLU A 270 2.00 8.39 -17.89
CA GLU A 270 1.76 9.72 -18.48
C GLU A 270 0.27 9.97 -18.75
N LEU A 271 -0.43 8.97 -19.30
CA LEU A 271 -1.87 9.04 -19.54
C LEU A 271 -2.63 9.26 -18.23
N ILE A 272 -2.34 8.46 -17.18
CA ILE A 272 -2.97 8.60 -15.86
C ILE A 272 -2.75 10.01 -15.30
N LEU A 273 -1.49 10.47 -15.27
CA LEU A 273 -1.15 11.80 -14.75
C LEU A 273 -1.90 12.90 -15.48
N ASN A 274 -1.96 12.84 -16.82
CA ASN A 274 -2.60 13.86 -17.63
C ASN A 274 -4.13 13.83 -17.52
N THR A 275 -4.74 12.65 -17.41
CA THR A 275 -6.21 12.52 -17.29
C THR A 275 -6.69 12.95 -15.92
N LEU A 276 -5.96 12.65 -14.85
CA LEU A 276 -6.34 13.03 -13.49
C LEU A 276 -5.96 14.47 -13.14
N ASN A 277 -5.05 15.09 -13.90
CA ASN A 277 -4.62 16.47 -13.70
C ASN A 277 -5.82 17.44 -13.78
N GLY A 278 -5.91 18.36 -12.82
CA GLY A 278 -7.02 19.33 -12.71
C GLY A 278 -8.28 18.78 -12.03
N HIS A 279 -8.39 17.46 -11.85
CA HIS A 279 -9.46 16.81 -11.09
C HIS A 279 -9.01 16.37 -9.71
N TYR A 280 -7.73 16.01 -9.58
CA TYR A 280 -7.11 15.49 -8.37
C TYR A 280 -5.70 16.07 -8.19
N ASP A 281 -5.29 16.24 -6.94
CA ASP A 281 -3.91 16.51 -6.57
C ASP A 281 -3.16 15.18 -6.40
N GLN A 282 -1.91 15.14 -6.84
CA GLN A 282 -1.07 13.96 -6.64
C GLN A 282 -0.57 13.89 -5.19
N LEU A 283 -0.86 12.80 -4.49
CA LEU A 283 -0.46 12.56 -3.11
C LEU A 283 0.87 11.78 -3.04
N THR A 284 0.97 10.68 -3.80
CA THR A 284 2.21 9.92 -4.00
C THR A 284 2.41 9.56 -5.47
N ALA A 285 3.41 8.75 -5.78
CA ALA A 285 3.66 8.33 -7.16
C ALA A 285 2.47 7.56 -7.78
N TRP A 286 1.55 7.00 -6.99
CA TRP A 286 0.39 6.27 -7.50
C TRP A 286 -0.95 6.63 -6.87
N SER A 287 -1.00 7.56 -5.90
CA SER A 287 -2.24 8.02 -5.30
C SER A 287 -2.56 9.45 -5.62
N PHE A 288 -3.85 9.72 -5.73
CA PHE A 288 -4.43 11.01 -6.08
C PHE A 288 -5.61 11.31 -5.15
N GLY A 289 -5.72 12.57 -4.69
CA GLY A 289 -6.79 13.01 -3.79
C GLY A 289 -7.39 14.33 -4.22
N LYS A 290 -8.60 14.62 -3.77
CA LYS A 290 -9.19 15.96 -3.98
C LYS A 290 -8.53 16.97 -3.08
N SER A 291 -8.41 18.21 -3.57
CA SER A 291 -7.83 19.33 -2.81
C SER A 291 -8.46 19.45 -1.43
N ASN A 292 -7.66 19.55 -0.38
CA ASN A 292 -7.96 19.56 1.06
C ASN A 292 -8.10 18.20 1.75
N ASP A 293 -7.87 17.08 1.09
CA ASP A 293 -7.67 15.82 1.80
C ASP A 293 -6.26 15.82 2.41
N GLU A 294 -6.18 15.84 3.74
CA GLU A 294 -4.98 15.40 4.44
C GLU A 294 -4.96 13.88 4.23
N GLY A 295 -4.23 13.47 3.20
CA GLY A 295 -4.40 12.16 2.63
C GLY A 295 -3.89 11.08 3.56
N PHE A 296 -4.76 10.15 3.87
CA PHE A 296 -4.40 8.79 4.19
C PHE A 296 -3.83 8.14 2.96
N ASP A 297 -2.61 8.40 2.71
CA ASP A 297 -1.90 7.62 1.74
C ASP A 297 -1.10 6.53 2.45
N GLU A 298 -0.41 5.72 1.71
CA GLU A 298 0.32 4.60 2.26
C GLU A 298 1.07 4.97 3.54
N TYR A 299 0.67 4.36 4.65
CA TYR A 299 1.17 4.61 6.01
C TYR A 299 2.70 4.61 6.12
N VAL A 300 3.39 3.84 5.26
CA VAL A 300 4.86 3.79 5.22
C VAL A 300 5.51 5.12 4.85
N VAL A 301 4.79 6.05 4.22
CA VAL A 301 5.29 7.38 3.87
C VAL A 301 5.25 8.31 5.07
N ASN A 302 4.20 8.22 5.88
CA ASN A 302 3.92 9.14 6.99
C ASN A 302 4.58 8.70 8.31
N TYR A 303 4.85 7.39 8.47
CA TYR A 303 5.36 6.83 9.71
C TYR A 303 6.72 6.16 9.53
N ASP A 304 7.64 6.49 10.44
CA ASP A 304 8.95 5.83 10.48
C ASP A 304 8.86 4.40 11.02
N ASP A 305 7.96 4.20 11.97
CA ASP A 305 7.73 2.91 12.61
C ASP A 305 6.26 2.54 12.51
N TYR A 306 5.97 1.29 12.19
CA TYR A 306 4.63 0.72 12.23
C TYR A 306 4.66 -0.70 12.79
N LEU A 307 3.61 -1.05 13.53
CA LEU A 307 3.40 -2.38 14.09
C LEU A 307 2.34 -3.11 13.27
N GLY A 308 2.70 -4.25 12.70
CA GLY A 308 1.76 -5.14 12.01
C GLY A 308 1.32 -6.28 12.92
N LEU A 309 0.02 -6.43 13.11
CA LEU A 309 -0.60 -7.53 13.85
C LEU A 309 -1.36 -8.46 12.90
N GLY A 310 -1.51 -9.71 13.32
CA GLY A 310 -2.18 -10.73 12.53
C GLY A 310 -1.22 -11.59 11.70
N SER A 311 -1.69 -12.77 11.28
CA SER A 311 -0.93 -13.72 10.47
C SER A 311 -0.48 -13.10 9.15
N GLY A 312 0.82 -13.18 8.85
CA GLY A 312 1.41 -12.68 7.61
C GLY A 312 1.62 -11.16 7.56
N SER A 313 1.40 -10.44 8.66
CA SER A 313 1.73 -9.01 8.76
C SER A 313 3.24 -8.79 8.86
N PHE A 314 3.65 -7.58 8.47
CA PHE A 314 5.00 -7.07 8.64
C PHE A 314 4.97 -5.89 9.60
N SER A 315 6.03 -5.73 10.39
CA SER A 315 6.29 -4.55 11.20
C SER A 315 7.66 -3.99 10.85
N PHE A 316 7.80 -2.67 10.87
CA PHE A 316 9.11 -2.04 10.83
C PHE A 316 9.28 -1.20 12.09
N LEU A 317 10.16 -1.65 12.97
CA LEU A 317 10.36 -1.08 14.30
C LEU A 317 11.87 -0.95 14.56
N HIS A 318 12.32 0.26 14.87
CA HIS A 318 13.72 0.51 15.27
C HIS A 318 14.74 -0.13 14.30
N ASP A 319 14.62 0.19 13.01
CA ASP A 319 15.51 -0.31 11.95
C ASP A 319 15.45 -1.83 11.70
N THR A 320 14.42 -2.49 12.22
CA THR A 320 14.23 -3.94 12.10
C THR A 320 12.87 -4.27 11.49
N LEU A 321 12.89 -5.09 10.45
CA LEU A 321 11.68 -5.70 9.88
C LEU A 321 11.35 -6.94 10.71
N TYR A 322 10.11 -7.03 11.21
CA TYR A 322 9.56 -8.21 11.87
C TYR A 322 8.45 -8.79 11.00
N VAL A 323 8.32 -10.11 11.03
CA VAL A 323 7.35 -10.84 10.21
C VAL A 323 6.57 -11.81 11.07
N ASN A 324 5.25 -11.67 11.09
CA ASN A 324 4.36 -12.58 11.80
C ASN A 324 4.18 -13.90 11.03
N SER A 325 3.85 -14.96 11.76
CA SER A 325 3.62 -16.30 11.20
C SER A 325 2.64 -16.27 10.03
N PHE A 326 3.02 -16.91 8.93
CA PHE A 326 2.16 -17.13 7.76
C PHE A 326 1.23 -18.34 7.93
N SER A 327 1.43 -19.19 8.94
CA SER A 327 0.50 -20.25 9.33
C SER A 327 -0.54 -19.71 10.30
N LEU A 328 -1.84 -19.80 9.96
CA LEU A 328 -2.93 -19.40 10.88
C LEU A 328 -2.87 -20.21 12.18
N ARG A 329 -2.61 -21.51 12.08
CA ARG A 329 -2.51 -22.39 13.23
C ARG A 329 -1.36 -21.97 14.15
N ARG A 330 -0.13 -21.82 13.62
CA ARG A 330 1.04 -21.41 14.42
C ARG A 330 0.86 -20.01 15.01
N TYR A 331 0.28 -19.08 14.23
CA TYR A 331 -0.07 -17.76 14.75
C TYR A 331 -0.97 -17.86 15.98
N GLN A 332 -2.08 -18.60 15.88
CA GLN A 332 -3.04 -18.76 16.98
C GLN A 332 -2.42 -19.49 18.19
N GLU A 333 -1.58 -20.51 17.97
CA GLU A 333 -0.84 -21.22 19.02
C GLU A 333 0.11 -20.27 19.78
N LYS A 334 0.84 -19.39 19.07
CA LYS A 334 1.71 -18.37 19.68
C LYS A 334 0.89 -17.41 20.54
N ILE A 335 -0.17 -16.86 20.00
CA ILE A 335 -1.05 -15.92 20.73
C ILE A 335 -1.69 -16.61 21.96
N ALA A 336 -2.13 -17.85 21.82
CA ALA A 336 -2.69 -18.63 22.94
C ALA A 336 -1.67 -18.86 24.06
N SER A 337 -0.39 -19.02 23.71
CA SER A 337 0.72 -19.20 24.66
C SER A 337 1.27 -17.88 25.25
N GLY A 338 0.66 -16.73 24.92
CA GLY A 338 1.09 -15.41 25.41
C GLY A 338 2.32 -14.85 24.67
N LYS A 339 2.62 -15.31 23.47
CA LYS A 339 3.69 -14.81 22.60
C LYS A 339 3.11 -13.99 21.45
N MET A 340 3.82 -12.94 21.02
CA MET A 340 3.50 -12.22 19.80
C MET A 340 3.55 -13.14 18.57
N GLY A 341 2.80 -12.78 17.52
CA GLY A 341 2.73 -13.56 16.27
C GLY A 341 4.03 -13.65 15.47
N VAL A 342 5.06 -12.92 15.84
CA VAL A 342 6.34 -12.79 15.12
C VAL A 342 7.09 -14.11 15.05
N GLU A 343 7.59 -14.47 13.87
CA GLU A 343 8.43 -15.67 13.64
C GLU A 343 9.83 -15.35 13.11
N SER A 344 9.99 -14.23 12.42
CA SER A 344 11.26 -13.86 11.77
C SER A 344 11.52 -12.37 11.87
N SER A 345 12.78 -11.99 11.78
CA SER A 345 13.18 -10.59 11.76
C SER A 345 14.36 -10.35 10.83
N LYS A 346 14.62 -9.07 10.52
CA LYS A 346 15.79 -8.60 9.79
C LYS A 346 16.17 -7.23 10.28
N HIS A 347 17.35 -7.12 10.89
CA HIS A 347 17.92 -5.83 11.24
C HIS A 347 18.69 -5.22 10.08
N TYR A 348 18.51 -3.92 9.87
CA TYR A 348 19.16 -3.17 8.80
C TYR A 348 20.22 -2.22 9.33
N SER A 349 21.28 -2.04 8.53
CA SER A 349 22.25 -0.99 8.79
C SER A 349 21.61 0.39 8.62
N ARG A 350 22.13 1.38 9.34
CA ARG A 350 21.69 2.78 9.22
C ARG A 350 21.66 3.29 7.79
N HIS A 351 22.65 2.88 6.97
CA HIS A 351 22.69 3.26 5.55
C HIS A 351 21.53 2.63 4.75
N ALA A 352 21.21 1.36 4.99
CA ALA A 352 20.08 0.70 4.33
C ALA A 352 18.74 1.35 4.72
N VAL A 353 18.56 1.72 6.00
CA VAL A 353 17.38 2.47 6.45
C VAL A 353 17.31 3.84 5.78
N MET A 354 18.44 4.54 5.65
CA MET A 354 18.49 5.84 4.96
C MET A 354 18.10 5.71 3.48
N GLN A 355 18.54 4.65 2.79
CA GLN A 355 18.14 4.36 1.40
C GLN A 355 16.65 4.01 1.30
N TYR A 356 16.11 3.26 2.26
CA TYR A 356 14.67 2.98 2.33
C TYR A 356 13.85 4.26 2.53
N ARG A 357 14.27 5.14 3.46
CA ARG A 357 13.60 6.44 3.66
C ARG A 357 13.71 7.36 2.45
N PHE A 358 14.81 7.30 1.73
CA PHE A 358 14.95 8.01 0.46
C PHE A 358 13.95 7.51 -0.59
N LEU A 359 13.79 6.19 -0.73
CA LEU A 359 12.78 5.59 -1.60
C LEU A 359 11.37 6.08 -1.25
N LEU A 360 11.00 6.03 0.03
CA LEU A 360 9.69 6.49 0.51
C LEU A 360 9.48 7.98 0.26
N SER A 361 10.50 8.81 0.49
CA SER A 361 10.45 10.25 0.21
C SER A 361 10.24 10.56 -1.26
N LEU A 362 10.94 9.85 -2.15
CA LEU A 362 10.78 10.00 -3.60
C LEU A 362 9.40 9.54 -4.05
N PHE A 363 8.94 8.42 -3.53
CA PHE A 363 7.61 7.88 -3.78
C PHE A 363 6.51 8.83 -3.29
N GLY A 364 6.65 9.43 -2.11
CA GLY A 364 5.77 10.47 -1.57
C GLY A 364 5.94 11.84 -2.25
N GLY A 365 6.77 11.93 -3.29
CA GLY A 365 6.94 13.15 -4.09
C GLY A 365 7.73 14.27 -3.42
N ARG A 366 8.18 14.10 -2.17
CA ARG A 366 8.89 15.16 -1.41
C ARG A 366 9.98 14.55 -0.54
N LEU A 367 11.14 15.20 -0.54
CA LEU A 367 12.29 14.83 0.30
C LEU A 367 12.69 16.05 1.18
N SER A 368 12.63 15.89 2.50
CA SER A 368 13.11 16.89 3.47
C SER A 368 14.59 16.66 3.80
N LYS A 369 15.41 17.67 3.62
CA LYS A 369 16.85 17.62 3.95
C LYS A 369 17.09 17.59 5.46
N SER A 370 16.29 18.33 6.22
CA SER A 370 16.34 18.36 7.69
C SER A 370 15.97 17.01 8.29
N TYR A 371 14.95 16.32 7.76
CA TYR A 371 14.60 14.97 8.20
C TYR A 371 15.82 14.03 8.19
N PHE A 372 16.61 14.04 7.10
CA PHE A 372 17.81 13.19 7.01
C PHE A 372 18.88 13.63 7.99
N LYS A 373 19.06 14.94 8.21
CA LYS A 373 20.01 15.46 9.18
C LYS A 373 19.63 15.05 10.61
N ASP A 374 18.35 15.17 10.95
CA ASP A 374 17.85 14.91 12.31
C ASP A 374 17.84 13.40 12.64
N ASN A 375 17.42 12.56 11.71
CA ASN A 375 17.32 11.12 11.93
C ASN A 375 18.62 10.35 11.62
N PHE A 376 19.45 10.84 10.70
CA PHE A 376 20.68 10.17 10.28
C PHE A 376 21.95 11.00 10.53
N GLY A 377 21.87 12.18 11.14
CA GLY A 377 23.02 13.03 11.45
C GLY A 377 23.81 13.48 10.22
N THR A 378 23.25 13.36 9.02
CA THR A 378 23.92 13.68 7.76
C THR A 378 22.92 14.19 6.72
N SER A 379 23.38 15.07 5.84
CA SER A 379 22.60 15.50 4.68
C SER A 379 22.44 14.37 3.67
N PRO A 380 21.30 14.25 2.95
CA PRO A 380 21.15 13.27 1.86
C PRO A 380 22.21 13.45 0.76
N TYR A 381 22.70 14.66 0.55
CA TYR A 381 23.79 14.94 -0.41
C TYR A 381 25.14 14.30 -0.03
N ILE A 382 25.36 14.02 1.25
CA ILE A 382 26.56 13.34 1.75
C ILE A 382 26.27 11.84 1.93
N GLY A 383 25.22 11.51 2.69
CA GLY A 383 24.91 10.13 3.05
C GLY A 383 24.42 9.26 1.88
N LEU A 384 23.81 9.89 0.87
CA LEU A 384 23.26 9.27 -0.36
C LEU A 384 23.77 10.00 -1.61
N ALA A 385 25.06 10.33 -1.64
CA ALA A 385 25.65 11.18 -2.68
C ALA A 385 25.43 10.61 -4.09
N LYS A 386 25.50 9.29 -4.27
CA LYS A 386 25.31 8.62 -5.56
C LYS A 386 23.86 8.71 -6.04
N GLU A 387 22.93 8.42 -5.13
CA GLU A 387 21.49 8.49 -5.37
C GLU A 387 21.07 9.93 -5.68
N MET A 388 21.55 10.89 -4.91
CA MET A 388 21.27 12.32 -5.14
C MET A 388 21.85 12.82 -6.46
N ALA A 389 23.09 12.46 -6.80
CA ALA A 389 23.68 12.80 -8.09
C ALA A 389 22.89 12.24 -9.27
N PHE A 390 22.44 10.99 -9.16
CA PHE A 390 21.60 10.35 -10.17
C PHE A 390 20.26 11.08 -10.34
N MET A 391 19.58 11.42 -9.23
CA MET A 391 18.28 12.13 -9.27
C MET A 391 18.40 13.52 -9.91
N HIS A 392 19.47 14.24 -9.63
CA HIS A 392 19.72 15.54 -10.27
C HIS A 392 20.08 15.39 -11.76
N ALA A 393 20.95 14.45 -12.10
CA ALA A 393 21.37 14.20 -13.50
C ALA A 393 20.19 13.77 -14.39
N THR A 394 19.19 13.09 -13.84
CA THR A 394 17.98 12.68 -14.56
C THR A 394 16.85 13.70 -14.49
N GLY A 395 17.06 14.84 -13.85
CA GLY A 395 16.02 15.84 -13.63
C GLY A 395 14.82 15.31 -12.82
N SER A 396 15.05 14.31 -11.94
CA SER A 396 14.01 13.64 -11.16
C SER A 396 13.56 14.43 -9.93
N VAL A 397 14.41 15.34 -9.45
CA VAL A 397 14.11 16.22 -8.31
C VAL A 397 14.42 17.67 -8.66
N LYS A 398 13.65 18.58 -8.10
CA LYS A 398 13.86 20.02 -8.16
C LYS A 398 13.73 20.63 -6.79
N GLN A 399 14.30 21.81 -6.57
CA GLN A 399 14.11 22.56 -5.33
C GLN A 399 12.63 22.96 -5.18
N ASP A 400 12.06 22.75 -3.99
CA ASP A 400 10.73 23.27 -3.68
C ASP A 400 10.80 24.80 -3.66
N PRO A 401 9.97 25.52 -4.45
CA PRO A 401 10.02 26.98 -4.52
C PRO A 401 9.53 27.66 -3.23
N GLN A 402 8.79 26.95 -2.38
CA GLN A 402 8.19 27.49 -1.15
C GLN A 402 8.95 27.07 0.11
N ASP A 403 9.75 26.01 0.04
CA ASP A 403 10.47 25.47 1.19
C ASP A 403 11.91 25.09 0.81
N PRO A 404 12.90 25.88 1.21
CA PRO A 404 14.31 25.60 0.88
C PRO A 404 14.84 24.30 1.51
N ASP A 405 14.15 23.75 2.52
CA ASP A 405 14.48 22.44 3.10
C ASP A 405 14.05 21.28 2.20
N LYS A 406 13.06 21.47 1.35
CA LYS A 406 12.44 20.38 0.59
C LYS A 406 12.87 20.33 -0.86
N LEU A 407 12.98 19.10 -1.39
CA LEU A 407 13.02 18.81 -2.81
C LEU A 407 11.67 18.21 -3.22
N GLN A 408 11.18 18.57 -4.39
CA GLN A 408 9.99 17.99 -5.02
C GLN A 408 10.40 17.02 -6.12
N ALA A 409 9.72 15.89 -6.21
CA ALA A 409 9.84 15.01 -7.36
C ALA A 409 9.19 15.67 -8.60
N THR A 410 9.87 15.56 -9.74
CA THR A 410 9.32 15.89 -11.05
C THR A 410 8.52 14.71 -11.60
N PRO A 411 7.83 14.81 -12.75
CA PRO A 411 7.26 13.64 -13.40
C PRO A 411 8.25 12.48 -13.62
N ASN A 412 9.52 12.79 -13.93
CA ASN A 412 10.59 11.79 -13.98
C ASN A 412 10.85 11.14 -12.62
N GLY A 413 10.89 11.95 -11.56
CA GLY A 413 11.09 11.46 -10.19
C GLY A 413 9.94 10.60 -9.69
N LEU A 414 8.71 10.99 -9.98
CA LEU A 414 7.51 10.20 -9.65
C LEU A 414 7.51 8.86 -10.39
N MET A 415 7.88 8.84 -11.67
CA MET A 415 8.04 7.60 -12.44
C MET A 415 9.13 6.69 -11.85
N MET A 416 10.25 7.26 -11.42
CA MET A 416 11.29 6.49 -10.74
C MET A 416 10.81 5.96 -9.38
N GLY A 417 10.15 6.79 -8.57
CA GLY A 417 9.56 6.39 -7.30
C GLY A 417 8.54 5.26 -7.47
N LEU A 418 7.69 5.35 -8.51
CA LEU A 418 6.72 4.31 -8.86
C LEU A 418 7.41 2.98 -9.20
N LEU A 419 8.44 3.00 -10.07
CA LEU A 419 9.16 1.78 -10.46
C LEU A 419 9.96 1.18 -9.31
N MET A 420 10.60 2.01 -8.49
CA MET A 420 11.34 1.56 -7.32
C MET A 420 10.40 0.91 -6.30
N MET A 421 9.23 1.51 -6.04
CA MET A 421 8.23 0.96 -5.13
C MET A 421 7.59 -0.32 -5.69
N LYS A 422 7.26 -0.36 -6.99
CA LYS A 422 6.82 -1.59 -7.68
C LYS A 422 7.80 -2.75 -7.46
N ASN A 423 9.10 -2.51 -7.64
CA ASN A 423 10.12 -3.53 -7.45
C ASN A 423 10.34 -3.89 -5.97
N PHE A 424 10.20 -2.93 -5.06
CA PHE A 424 10.22 -3.19 -3.63
C PHE A 424 9.09 -4.13 -3.22
N TYR A 425 7.85 -3.85 -3.61
CA TYR A 425 6.70 -4.73 -3.33
C TYR A 425 6.84 -6.10 -4.00
N ALA A 426 7.31 -6.16 -5.25
CA ALA A 426 7.62 -7.43 -5.90
C ALA A 426 8.69 -8.25 -5.14
N GLY A 427 9.66 -7.58 -4.52
CA GLY A 427 10.61 -8.20 -3.59
C GLY A 427 9.95 -8.75 -2.33
N MET A 428 9.06 -7.98 -1.71
CA MET A 428 8.25 -8.42 -0.56
C MET A 428 7.36 -9.61 -0.91
N ASP A 429 6.84 -9.67 -2.13
CA ASP A 429 6.04 -10.81 -2.62
C ASP A 429 6.88 -12.09 -2.73
N ASN A 430 8.15 -11.99 -3.10
CA ASN A 430 9.06 -13.14 -3.08
C ASN A 430 9.29 -13.63 -1.65
N VAL A 431 9.45 -12.72 -0.68
CA VAL A 431 9.53 -13.09 0.76
C VAL A 431 8.25 -13.80 1.20
N ARG A 432 7.08 -13.25 0.88
CA ARG A 432 5.78 -13.92 1.16
C ARG A 432 5.72 -15.31 0.54
N ALA A 433 6.21 -15.46 -0.68
CA ALA A 433 6.25 -16.73 -1.40
C ALA A 433 7.11 -17.77 -0.68
N GLU A 434 8.28 -17.37 -0.20
CA GLU A 434 9.18 -18.25 0.53
C GLU A 434 8.60 -18.68 1.88
N LEU A 435 8.00 -17.75 2.62
CA LEU A 435 7.36 -18.03 3.91
C LEU A 435 6.13 -18.93 3.80
N ARG A 436 5.46 -18.91 2.63
CA ARG A 436 4.32 -19.79 2.35
C ARG A 436 4.71 -21.18 1.86
N ARG A 437 5.90 -21.35 1.28
CA ARG A 437 6.32 -22.62 0.68
C ARG A 437 6.23 -23.82 1.62
N PRO A 438 6.59 -23.72 2.93
CA PRO A 438 6.48 -24.83 3.86
C PRO A 438 5.06 -25.08 4.38
N LEU A 439 4.06 -24.24 4.01
CA LEU A 439 2.70 -24.38 4.53
C LEU A 439 1.94 -25.53 3.83
N GLY A 440 1.31 -26.39 4.63
CA GLY A 440 0.42 -27.47 4.19
C GLY A 440 -1.05 -27.20 4.54
N ALA A 441 -1.91 -28.17 4.23
CA ALA A 441 -3.34 -28.10 4.53
C ALA A 441 -3.66 -27.88 6.04
N ASN A 442 -2.76 -28.32 6.91
CA ASN A 442 -2.91 -28.17 8.37
C ASN A 442 -2.50 -26.79 8.91
N ASP A 443 -1.97 -25.91 8.07
CA ASP A 443 -1.53 -24.57 8.46
C ASP A 443 -2.61 -23.51 8.24
N MET A 444 -3.75 -23.92 7.67
CA MET A 444 -4.91 -23.08 7.41
C MET A 444 -5.96 -23.20 8.53
#